data_a7a711b13224a0146f050ad62a176471
#
_entry.id   a7a711b13224a0146f050ad62a176471
#
_cell.length_a   1.000
_cell.length_b   1.000
_cell.length_c   1.000
_cell.angle_alpha   90.00
_cell.angle_beta   90.00
_cell.angle_gamma   90.00
#
_symmetry.space_group_name_H-M   'P 1'
#
loop_
_entity.id
_entity.type
_entity.pdbx_description
1 polymer ?
#
loop_
_entity_poly.entity_id
_entity_poly.type
_entity_poly.pdbx_seq_one_letter_code
_entity_poly.pdbx_strand_id
1 'polypeptide(L)' 'AEDDIDYIQDAFLGCYKDFNEFVYDEVENSFSHVFKDYPTMETYFNYEAYGRDLTYDYDTAYTDSGVFIYRKH' A
#
# COMPACT_ATOMS: atom_id res chain seq x y z
N ALA A 1 17.92 17.35 10.38
CA ALA A 1 18.43 18.07 9.21
C ALA A 1 17.36 18.12 8.12
N GLU A 2 17.50 19.06 7.21
CA GLU A 2 16.52 19.26 6.15
C GLU A 2 16.40 18.02 5.25
N ASP A 3 17.52 17.38 4.98
CA ASP A 3 17.53 16.18 4.13
C ASP A 3 16.70 15.05 4.72
N ASP A 4 16.75 14.90 6.05
CA ASP A 4 15.99 13.86 6.73
C ASP A 4 14.49 14.13 6.62
N ILE A 5 14.09 15.39 6.75
CA ILE A 5 12.69 15.77 6.65
C ILE A 5 12.17 15.53 5.23
N ASP A 6 12.95 15.91 4.22
CA ASP A 6 12.56 15.70 2.84
C ASP A 6 12.44 14.19 2.52
N TYR A 7 13.37 13.39 3.07
CA TYR A 7 13.34 11.94 2.87
C TYR A 7 12.07 11.34 3.48
N ILE A 8 11.70 11.77 4.69
CA ILE A 8 10.51 11.25 5.36
C ILE A 8 9.26 11.61 4.55
N GLN A 9 9.18 12.84 4.04
CA GLN A 9 8.04 13.26 3.25
C GLN A 9 7.94 12.46 1.94
N ASP A 10 9.06 12.25 1.28
CA ASP A 10 9.07 11.48 0.04
C ASP A 10 8.73 10.02 0.26
N ALA A 11 9.13 9.46 1.41
CA ALA A 11 8.87 8.07 1.74
C ALA A 11 7.44 7.84 2.20
N PHE A 12 6.79 8.86 2.75
CA PHE A 12 5.43 8.73 3.28
C PHE A 12 4.43 8.63 2.14
N LEU A 13 3.70 7.52 2.09
CA LEU A 13 2.74 7.24 1.01
C LEU A 13 1.31 7.62 1.38
N GLY A 14 0.96 7.54 2.64
CA GLY A 14 -0.38 7.91 3.06
C GLY A 14 -0.77 7.31 4.39
N CYS A 15 -1.96 7.69 4.84
CA CYS A 15 -2.56 7.17 6.06
C CYS A 15 -3.84 6.43 5.69
N TYR A 16 -3.99 5.21 6.19
CA TYR A 16 -5.13 4.35 5.90
C TYR A 16 -5.75 3.87 7.20
N LYS A 17 -7.01 3.47 7.11
CA LYS A 17 -7.73 2.95 8.27
C LYS A 17 -7.06 1.68 8.80
N ASP A 18 -6.66 0.81 7.86
CA ASP A 18 -5.92 -0.40 8.19
C ASP A 18 -5.06 -0.79 6.99
N PHE A 19 -4.22 -1.81 7.18
CA PHE A 19 -3.30 -2.23 6.13
C PHE A 19 -4.04 -2.81 4.92
N ASN A 20 -5.15 -3.48 5.14
CA ASN A 20 -5.95 -4.04 4.05
C ASN A 20 -6.45 -2.95 3.11
N GLU A 21 -6.84 -1.81 3.66
CA GLU A 21 -7.27 -0.67 2.84
C GLU A 21 -6.16 -0.20 1.92
N PHE A 22 -4.92 -0.16 2.44
CA PHE A 22 -3.76 0.17 1.63
C PHE A 22 -3.55 -0.87 0.53
N VAL A 23 -3.68 -2.16 0.85
CA VAL A 23 -3.51 -3.22 -0.12
C VAL A 23 -4.52 -3.09 -1.26
N TYR A 24 -5.79 -2.84 -0.93
CA TYR A 24 -6.81 -2.66 -1.96
C TYR A 24 -6.52 -1.46 -2.84
N ASP A 25 -6.07 -0.37 -2.25
CA ASP A 25 -5.74 0.84 -3.00
C ASP A 25 -4.58 0.58 -3.96
N GLU A 26 -3.54 -0.11 -3.50
CA GLU A 26 -2.40 -0.45 -4.33
C GLU A 26 -2.77 -1.39 -5.48
N VAL A 27 -3.61 -2.39 -5.20
CA VAL A 27 -4.07 -3.31 -6.23
C VAL A 27 -4.89 -2.56 -7.27
N GLU A 28 -5.79 -1.70 -6.83
CA GLU A 28 -6.63 -0.95 -7.74
C GLU A 28 -5.80 -0.03 -8.64
N ASN A 29 -4.80 0.64 -8.06
CA ASN A 29 -3.93 1.52 -8.83
C ASN A 29 -3.02 0.77 -9.80
N SER A 30 -2.54 -0.40 -9.40
CA SER A 30 -1.57 -1.16 -10.20
C SER A 30 -2.23 -2.06 -11.23
N PHE A 31 -3.42 -2.59 -10.93
CA PHE A 31 -4.06 -3.62 -11.74
C PHE A 31 -5.43 -3.21 -12.26
N SER A 32 -5.82 -1.94 -12.14
CA SER A 32 -7.15 -1.51 -12.56
C SER A 32 -7.42 -1.82 -14.01
N HIS A 33 -6.45 -1.62 -14.89
CA HIS A 33 -6.64 -1.90 -16.33
C HIS A 33 -6.79 -3.40 -16.58
N VAL A 34 -6.11 -4.24 -15.80
CA VAL A 34 -6.24 -5.69 -15.93
C VAL A 34 -7.64 -6.12 -15.51
N PHE A 35 -8.13 -5.59 -14.40
CA PHE A 35 -9.46 -5.92 -13.90
C PHE A 35 -10.56 -5.40 -14.83
N LYS A 36 -10.30 -4.30 -15.51
CA LYS A 36 -11.24 -3.74 -16.48
C LYS A 36 -11.40 -4.68 -17.67
N ASP A 37 -10.29 -5.22 -18.16
CA ASP A 37 -10.29 -6.13 -19.30
C ASP A 37 -10.73 -7.55 -18.89
N TYR A 38 -10.40 -7.96 -17.69
CA TYR A 38 -10.68 -9.30 -17.18
C TYR A 38 -11.26 -9.22 -15.77
N PRO A 39 -12.55 -8.87 -15.64
CA PRO A 39 -13.17 -8.66 -14.32
C PRO A 39 -13.08 -9.87 -13.38
N THR A 40 -13.06 -11.09 -13.95
CA THR A 40 -12.97 -12.30 -13.14
C THR A 40 -11.64 -12.43 -12.42
N MET A 41 -10.60 -11.79 -12.92
CA MET A 41 -9.28 -11.81 -12.28
C MET A 41 -9.32 -11.18 -10.89
N GLU A 42 -10.15 -10.14 -10.71
CA GLU A 42 -10.29 -9.50 -9.40
C GLU A 42 -10.81 -10.50 -8.36
N THR A 43 -11.76 -11.36 -8.77
CA THR A 43 -12.33 -12.38 -7.89
C THR A 43 -11.27 -13.39 -7.43
N TYR A 44 -10.34 -13.72 -8.30
CA TYR A 44 -9.31 -14.71 -8.00
C TYR A 44 -8.01 -14.09 -7.48
N PHE A 45 -7.96 -12.78 -7.37
CA PHE A 45 -6.76 -12.11 -6.88
C PHE A 45 -6.57 -12.39 -5.39
N ASN A 46 -5.37 -12.82 -5.02
CA ASN A 46 -5.06 -13.13 -3.64
C ASN A 46 -4.53 -11.89 -2.92
N TYR A 47 -5.45 -11.12 -2.34
CA TYR A 47 -5.10 -9.89 -1.62
C TYR A 47 -4.22 -10.17 -0.41
N GLU A 48 -4.44 -11.29 0.25
CA GLU A 48 -3.66 -11.65 1.44
C GLU A 48 -2.20 -11.87 1.10
N ALA A 49 -1.93 -12.63 0.05
CA ALA A 49 -0.56 -12.89 -0.38
C ALA A 49 0.11 -11.62 -0.89
N TYR A 50 -0.63 -10.82 -1.65
CA TYR A 50 -0.10 -9.56 -2.16
C TYR A 50 0.22 -8.60 -1.01
N GLY A 51 -0.66 -8.53 -0.01
CA GLY A 51 -0.43 -7.70 1.16
C GLY A 51 0.80 -8.14 1.94
N ARG A 52 1.01 -9.45 2.04
CA ARG A 52 2.21 -9.99 2.69
C ARG A 52 3.47 -9.54 1.97
N ASP A 53 3.46 -9.60 0.64
CA ASP A 53 4.60 -9.13 -0.17
C ASP A 53 4.84 -7.65 0.02
N LEU A 54 3.78 -6.86 0.15
CA LEU A 54 3.91 -5.42 0.36
C LEU A 54 4.61 -5.10 1.68
N THR A 55 4.45 -5.95 2.70
CA THR A 55 5.11 -5.70 3.97
C THR A 55 6.63 -5.76 3.87
N TYR A 56 7.15 -6.43 2.85
CA TYR A 56 8.60 -6.48 2.61
C TYR A 56 9.10 -5.21 1.93
N ASP A 57 8.24 -4.53 1.19
CA ASP A 57 8.63 -3.34 0.43
C ASP A 57 8.28 -2.04 1.15
N TYR A 58 7.36 -2.08 2.10
CA TYR A 58 6.88 -0.89 2.80
C TYR A 58 6.91 -1.08 4.30
N ASP A 59 7.19 0.02 5.02
CA ASP A 59 7.09 0.06 6.47
C ASP A 59 5.72 0.59 6.87
N THR A 60 5.21 0.08 7.98
CA THR A 60 3.93 0.52 8.52
C THR A 60 4.09 0.99 9.96
N ALA A 61 3.34 2.02 10.32
CA ALA A 61 3.26 2.51 11.69
C ALA A 61 1.81 2.52 12.12
N TYR A 62 1.48 1.67 13.08
CA TYR A 62 0.11 1.55 13.59
C TYR A 62 -0.12 2.56 14.70
N THR A 63 -1.13 3.40 14.54
CA THR A 63 -1.48 4.42 15.50
C THR A 63 -2.98 4.39 15.77
N ASP A 64 -3.42 5.16 16.78
CA ASP A 64 -4.85 5.27 17.09
C ASP A 64 -5.61 5.91 15.93
N SER A 65 -4.93 6.71 15.12
CA SER A 65 -5.55 7.40 13.99
C SER A 65 -5.58 6.54 12.72
N GLY A 66 -4.88 5.40 12.72
CA GLY A 66 -4.82 4.53 11.56
C GLY A 66 -3.42 4.01 11.32
N VAL A 67 -3.18 3.59 10.09
CA VAL A 67 -1.90 3.02 9.67
C VAL A 67 -1.20 3.99 8.72
N PHE A 68 0.02 4.37 9.06
CA PHE A 68 0.84 5.19 8.18
C PHE A 68 1.77 4.29 7.39
N ILE A 69 1.83 4.51 6.08
CA ILE A 69 2.60 3.69 5.17
C ILE A 69 3.80 4.47 4.67
N TYR A 70 4.98 3.86 4.76
CA TYR A 70 6.24 4.48 4.34
C TYR A 70 6.95 3.55 3.37
N ARG A 71 7.59 4.15 2.36
CA ARG A 71 8.43 3.39 1.43
C ARG A 71 9.69 2.93 2.14
N LYS A 72 9.99 1.65 2.00
CA LYS A 72 11.19 1.04 2.56
C LYS A 72 12.32 1.10 1.51
N HIS A 73 13.52 1.36 1.98
CA HIS A 73 14.69 1.36 1.10
C HIS A 73 15.51 0.12 1.21
#